data_786dc520130db5bf0e101c3b35bf9ebd
#
_entry.id   786dc520130db5bf0e101c3b35bf9ebd
#
_cell.length_a   1.000
_cell.length_b   1.000
_cell.length_c   1.000
_cell.angle_alpha   90.00
_cell.angle_beta   90.00
_cell.angle_gamma   90.00
#
_symmetry.space_group_name_H-M   'P 1'
#
loop_
_entity.id
_entity.type
_entity.pdbx_description
1 polymer ?
#
loop_
_entity_poly.entity_id
_entity_poly.type
_entity_poly.pdbx_seq_one_letter_code
_entity_poly.pdbx_strand_id
1 'polypeptide(L)'
;MSSLTDILTTAKNIVTAINGIGQTYLSVQGSKVSNAISAATLVSTGQGRLAQIAVITAGSTAGAAYDATISSATTNQIVSIPNTVGIITVNIPVNNGIVILPGTGQVITVSYS
;
A
#
# COMPACT_ATOMS: atom_id res chain seq x y z
N MET A 1 -33.53 -34.08 -13.86
CA MET A 1 -33.62 -32.60 -13.87
C MET A 1 -32.81 -31.95 -12.75
N SER A 2 -32.66 -32.62 -11.59
CA SER A 2 -31.82 -32.10 -10.53
C SER A 2 -30.36 -31.91 -10.95
N SER A 3 -29.80 -32.77 -11.79
CA SER A 3 -28.41 -32.69 -12.23
C SER A 3 -28.13 -31.42 -13.04
N LEU A 4 -29.05 -30.92 -13.85
CA LEU A 4 -28.88 -29.67 -14.58
C LEU A 4 -28.88 -28.48 -13.64
N THR A 5 -29.77 -28.45 -12.64
CA THR A 5 -29.79 -27.41 -11.62
C THR A 5 -28.49 -27.44 -10.79
N ASP A 6 -27.99 -28.60 -10.44
CA ASP A 6 -26.75 -28.76 -9.69
C ASP A 6 -25.56 -28.24 -10.48
N ILE A 7 -25.47 -28.51 -11.78
CA ILE A 7 -24.43 -27.99 -12.66
C ILE A 7 -24.47 -26.47 -12.72
N LEU A 8 -25.68 -25.89 -12.88
CA LEU A 8 -25.83 -24.43 -12.94
C LEU A 8 -25.43 -23.77 -11.62
N THR A 9 -25.81 -24.34 -10.48
CA THR A 9 -25.41 -23.84 -9.16
C THR A 9 -23.90 -23.90 -8.98
N THR A 10 -23.27 -25.01 -9.35
CA THR A 10 -21.82 -25.16 -9.28
C THR A 10 -21.11 -24.14 -10.16
N ALA A 11 -21.57 -23.89 -11.37
CA ALA A 11 -21.00 -22.89 -12.26
C ALA A 11 -21.09 -21.48 -11.67
N LYS A 12 -22.22 -21.11 -11.06
CA LYS A 12 -22.36 -19.83 -10.36
C LYS A 12 -21.40 -19.70 -9.20
N ASN A 13 -21.22 -20.73 -8.41
CA ASN A 13 -20.32 -20.74 -7.26
C ASN A 13 -18.86 -20.57 -7.69
N ILE A 14 -18.46 -21.18 -8.79
CA ILE A 14 -17.11 -21.03 -9.36
C ILE A 14 -16.87 -19.57 -9.78
N VAL A 15 -17.83 -18.96 -10.46
CA VAL A 15 -17.70 -17.54 -10.89
C VAL A 15 -17.61 -16.62 -9.69
N THR A 16 -18.42 -16.83 -8.65
CA THR A 16 -18.34 -16.05 -7.41
C THR A 16 -16.99 -16.18 -6.73
N ALA A 17 -16.43 -17.40 -6.66
CA ALA A 17 -15.12 -17.64 -6.06
C ALA A 17 -13.99 -16.94 -6.85
N ILE A 18 -14.04 -16.98 -8.17
CA ILE A 18 -13.07 -16.29 -9.03
C ILE A 18 -13.12 -14.78 -8.82
N ASN A 19 -14.33 -14.19 -8.76
CA ASN A 19 -14.47 -12.75 -8.49
C ASN A 19 -13.92 -12.36 -7.12
N GLY A 20 -14.18 -13.18 -6.09
CA GLY A 20 -13.62 -12.95 -4.75
C GLY A 20 -12.10 -12.99 -4.71
N ILE A 21 -11.48 -13.92 -5.41
CA ILE A 21 -10.02 -14.03 -5.53
C ILE A 21 -9.46 -12.79 -6.23
N GLY A 22 -10.08 -12.33 -7.32
CA GLY A 22 -9.67 -11.13 -8.03
C GLY A 22 -9.69 -9.87 -7.16
N GLN A 23 -10.73 -9.68 -6.38
CA GLN A 23 -10.84 -8.55 -5.46
C GLN A 23 -9.81 -8.61 -4.34
N THR A 24 -9.54 -9.79 -3.79
CA THR A 24 -8.51 -10.00 -2.77
C THR A 24 -7.12 -9.66 -3.34
N TYR A 25 -6.84 -10.08 -4.56
CA TYR A 25 -5.58 -9.78 -5.23
C TYR A 25 -5.39 -8.27 -5.43
N LEU A 26 -6.40 -7.55 -5.89
CA LEU A 26 -6.36 -6.10 -6.06
C LEU A 26 -6.13 -5.39 -4.72
N SER A 27 -6.75 -5.85 -3.64
CA SER A 27 -6.54 -5.32 -2.30
C SER A 27 -5.10 -5.49 -1.84
N VAL A 28 -4.48 -6.65 -2.10
CA VAL A 28 -3.07 -6.92 -1.79
C VAL A 28 -2.14 -6.07 -2.65
N GLN A 29 -2.56 -5.67 -3.84
CA GLN A 29 -1.75 -4.90 -4.79
C GLN A 29 -1.75 -3.37 -4.53
N GLY A 30 -2.19 -2.93 -3.35
CA GLY A 30 -2.14 -1.51 -3.00
C GLY A 30 -3.37 -0.74 -3.44
N SER A 31 -4.54 -1.20 -3.04
CA SER A 31 -5.84 -0.58 -3.35
C SER A 31 -6.14 0.67 -2.56
N LYS A 32 -5.34 0.99 -1.54
CA LYS A 32 -5.53 2.15 -0.67
C LYS A 32 -4.49 3.21 -0.99
N VAL A 33 -4.88 4.47 -0.81
CA VAL A 33 -3.99 5.61 -1.01
C VAL A 33 -4.09 6.53 0.21
N SER A 34 -2.94 7.07 0.63
CA SER A 34 -2.90 8.03 1.73
C SER A 34 -3.29 9.43 1.25
N ASN A 35 -3.66 10.30 2.21
CA ASN A 35 -3.70 11.74 1.96
C ASN A 35 -2.28 12.27 1.72
N ALA A 36 -2.17 13.51 1.25
CA ALA A 36 -0.88 14.17 1.09
C ALA A 36 -0.15 14.25 2.44
N ILE A 37 1.09 13.76 2.48
CA ILE A 37 1.91 13.67 3.68
C ILE A 37 3.02 14.72 3.59
N SER A 38 3.05 15.64 4.55
CA SER A 38 4.08 16.69 4.66
C SER A 38 4.87 16.61 5.96
N ALA A 39 4.54 15.69 6.84
CA ALA A 39 5.22 15.45 8.12
C ALA A 39 5.21 13.95 8.43
N ALA A 40 6.00 13.51 9.41
CA ALA A 40 6.03 12.11 9.82
C ALA A 40 4.62 11.60 10.13
N THR A 41 4.20 10.52 9.47
CA THR A 41 2.83 10.00 9.55
C THR A 41 2.85 8.47 9.61
N LEU A 42 2.07 7.92 10.52
CA LEU A 42 1.74 6.49 10.53
C LEU A 42 0.59 6.27 9.55
N VAL A 43 0.89 5.66 8.41
CA VAL A 43 -0.09 5.44 7.32
C VAL A 43 -0.97 4.24 7.59
N SER A 44 -0.38 3.15 8.08
CA SER A 44 -1.08 1.90 8.33
C SER A 44 -0.44 1.15 9.49
N THR A 45 -1.22 0.31 10.16
CA THR A 45 -0.74 -0.58 11.23
C THR A 45 -0.97 -2.03 10.85
N GLY A 46 -0.13 -2.92 11.35
CA GLY A 46 -0.21 -4.35 11.08
C GLY A 46 0.44 -4.75 9.76
N GLN A 47 0.29 -6.00 9.41
CA GLN A 47 0.84 -6.54 8.17
C GLN A 47 0.17 -5.92 6.96
N GLY A 48 0.96 -5.68 5.92
CA GLY A 48 0.47 -5.12 4.68
C GLY A 48 1.59 -5.01 3.66
N ARG A 49 1.39 -4.15 2.67
CA ARG A 49 2.36 -3.93 1.60
C ARG A 49 2.37 -2.46 1.21
N LEU A 50 3.57 -1.90 1.12
CA LEU A 50 3.79 -0.58 0.53
C LEU A 50 4.00 -0.78 -0.97
N ALA A 51 3.04 -0.35 -1.79
CA ALA A 51 3.06 -0.62 -3.23
C ALA A 51 3.83 0.45 -4.00
N GLN A 52 3.43 1.70 -3.88
CA GLN A 52 4.04 2.81 -4.62
C GLN A 52 4.15 4.05 -3.76
N ILE A 53 5.11 4.91 -4.08
CA ILE A 53 5.29 6.22 -3.45
C ILE A 53 5.29 7.26 -4.57
N ALA A 54 4.43 8.28 -4.44
CA ALA A 54 4.39 9.42 -5.33
C ALA A 54 4.93 10.66 -4.60
N VAL A 55 6.00 11.24 -5.09
CA VAL A 55 6.51 12.52 -4.61
C VAL A 55 5.81 13.62 -5.41
N ILE A 56 4.92 14.35 -4.75
CA ILE A 56 4.12 15.41 -5.37
C ILE A 56 4.92 16.71 -5.43
N THR A 57 5.62 17.02 -4.34
CA THR A 57 6.45 18.22 -4.22
C THR A 57 7.82 17.83 -3.71
N ALA A 58 8.86 18.21 -4.43
CA ALA A 58 10.23 18.01 -3.97
C ALA A 58 10.54 18.98 -2.83
N GLY A 59 11.25 18.49 -1.82
CA GLY A 59 11.71 19.30 -0.70
C GLY A 59 13.19 19.64 -0.80
N SER A 60 13.79 20.01 0.31
CA SER A 60 15.25 20.27 0.41
C SER A 60 16.03 19.01 0.80
N THR A 61 15.39 17.98 1.34
CA THR A 61 16.00 16.72 1.75
C THR A 61 15.18 15.54 1.30
N ALA A 62 15.81 14.36 1.21
CA ALA A 62 15.11 13.12 0.91
C ALA A 62 14.28 12.65 2.11
N GLY A 63 13.24 11.87 1.84
CA GLY A 63 12.43 11.22 2.85
C GLY A 63 12.79 9.75 3.04
N ALA A 64 12.01 9.05 3.87
CA ALA A 64 12.18 7.62 4.11
C ALA A 64 10.85 6.99 4.52
N ALA A 65 10.75 5.67 4.34
CA ALA A 65 9.65 4.85 4.84
C ALA A 65 10.18 3.80 5.80
N TYR A 66 9.42 3.52 6.85
CA TYR A 66 9.79 2.59 7.92
C TYR A 66 8.69 1.56 8.16
N ASP A 67 9.09 0.35 8.50
CA ASP A 67 8.19 -0.71 8.98
C ASP A 67 8.08 -0.58 10.51
N ALA A 68 7.13 0.20 10.99
CA ALA A 68 6.98 0.54 12.39
C ALA A 68 5.53 0.87 12.75
N THR A 69 5.26 1.01 14.05
CA THR A 69 3.91 1.26 14.58
C THR A 69 3.74 2.65 15.18
N ILE A 70 4.77 3.48 15.18
CA ILE A 70 4.72 4.86 15.70
C ILE A 70 5.35 5.82 14.70
N SER A 71 4.76 7.01 14.57
CA SER A 71 5.19 8.00 13.57
C SER A 71 6.58 8.59 13.84
N SER A 72 7.07 8.49 15.08
CA SER A 72 8.42 8.95 15.45
C SER A 72 9.50 7.90 15.24
N ALA A 73 9.17 6.71 14.76
CA ALA A 73 10.13 5.62 14.56
C ALA A 73 11.15 5.98 13.48
N THR A 74 12.40 5.63 13.74
CA THR A 74 13.53 5.80 12.81
C THR A 74 14.28 4.49 12.61
N THR A 75 13.67 3.35 12.99
CA THR A 75 14.23 2.01 12.85
C THR A 75 13.43 1.23 11.80
N ASN A 76 14.06 0.19 11.23
CA ASN A 76 13.46 -0.66 10.19
C ASN A 76 13.11 0.13 8.93
N GLN A 77 14.02 0.93 8.45
CA GLN A 77 13.83 1.64 7.18
C GLN A 77 13.72 0.63 6.04
N ILE A 78 12.66 0.77 5.24
CA ILE A 78 12.41 -0.11 4.11
C ILE A 78 12.78 0.51 2.77
N VAL A 79 12.72 1.84 2.66
CA VAL A 79 13.10 2.52 1.42
C VAL A 79 13.44 3.98 1.69
N SER A 80 14.38 4.52 0.89
CA SER A 80 14.62 5.97 0.81
C SER A 80 13.71 6.57 -0.25
N ILE A 81 13.11 7.72 0.07
CA ILE A 81 12.24 8.44 -0.85
C ILE A 81 13.05 9.55 -1.50
N PRO A 82 13.25 9.50 -2.83
CA PRO A 82 14.06 10.49 -3.51
C PRO A 82 13.44 11.89 -3.42
N ASN A 83 14.29 12.92 -3.42
CA ASN A 83 13.86 14.32 -3.37
C ASN A 83 13.58 14.87 -4.77
N THR A 84 12.87 14.11 -5.58
CA THR A 84 12.46 14.47 -6.95
C THR A 84 11.01 14.12 -7.15
N VAL A 85 10.27 14.96 -7.88
CA VAL A 85 8.88 14.68 -8.24
C VAL A 85 8.81 13.45 -9.13
N GLY A 86 7.88 12.55 -8.83
CA GLY A 86 7.69 11.33 -9.60
C GLY A 86 7.11 10.20 -8.76
N ILE A 87 6.93 9.05 -9.41
CA ILE A 87 6.39 7.85 -8.78
C ILE A 87 7.48 6.79 -8.77
N ILE A 88 7.68 6.16 -7.61
CA ILE A 88 8.54 4.98 -7.47
C ILE A 88 7.72 3.77 -7.08
N THR A 89 8.02 2.64 -7.68
CA THR A 89 7.43 1.35 -7.32
C THR A 89 8.27 0.73 -6.21
N VAL A 90 7.67 0.46 -5.07
CA VAL A 90 8.34 -0.12 -3.90
C VAL A 90 8.02 -1.60 -3.78
N ASN A 91 6.73 -1.94 -3.68
CA ASN A 91 6.21 -3.30 -3.63
C ASN A 91 6.88 -4.15 -2.54
N ILE A 92 7.00 -3.61 -1.34
CA ILE A 92 7.66 -4.25 -0.19
C ILE A 92 6.61 -4.61 0.85
N PRO A 93 6.57 -5.87 1.35
CA PRO A 93 5.70 -6.23 2.46
C PRO A 93 6.21 -5.62 3.77
N VAL A 94 5.28 -5.26 4.65
CA VAL A 94 5.58 -4.76 5.99
C VAL A 94 4.94 -5.67 7.04
N ASN A 95 5.58 -5.79 8.19
CA ASN A 95 5.09 -6.66 9.28
C ASN A 95 4.38 -5.88 10.39
N ASN A 96 4.79 -4.65 10.66
CA ASN A 96 4.33 -3.86 11.80
C ASN A 96 3.45 -2.69 11.38
N GLY A 97 3.77 -2.05 10.29
CA GLY A 97 3.02 -0.91 9.79
C GLY A 97 3.84 -0.12 8.77
N ILE A 98 3.25 0.98 8.31
CA ILE A 98 3.89 1.87 7.34
C ILE A 98 3.99 3.26 7.96
N VAL A 99 5.22 3.73 8.17
CA VAL A 99 5.52 5.09 8.62
C VAL A 99 6.25 5.80 7.49
N ILE A 100 5.75 6.97 7.12
CA ILE A 100 6.36 7.82 6.09
C ILE A 100 6.92 9.06 6.77
N LEU A 101 8.21 9.30 6.56
CA LEU A 101 8.91 10.48 7.03
C LEU A 101 9.36 11.28 5.80
N PRO A 102 8.60 12.29 5.36
CA PRO A 102 9.02 13.11 4.24
C PRO A 102 10.22 13.98 4.60
N GLY A 103 11.01 14.34 3.60
CA GLY A 103 12.05 15.35 3.76
C GLY A 103 11.47 16.73 4.00
N THR A 104 12.32 17.69 4.34
CA THR A 104 11.91 19.06 4.62
C THR A 104 11.27 19.69 3.37
N GLY A 105 10.00 20.07 3.49
CA GLY A 105 9.21 20.64 2.39
C GLY A 105 8.70 19.66 1.36
N GLN A 106 8.97 18.37 1.53
CA GLN A 106 8.52 17.32 0.62
C GLN A 106 7.04 16.97 0.90
N VAL A 107 6.27 16.75 -0.15
CA VAL A 107 4.88 16.25 -0.06
C VAL A 107 4.79 14.93 -0.81
N ILE A 108 4.24 13.92 -0.15
CA ILE A 108 4.22 12.53 -0.61
C ILE A 108 2.82 11.96 -0.47
N THR A 109 2.42 11.12 -1.43
CA THR A 109 1.30 10.17 -1.25
C THR A 109 1.81 8.75 -1.44
N VAL A 110 1.20 7.79 -0.76
CA VAL A 110 1.57 6.38 -0.86
C VAL A 110 0.36 5.52 -1.19
N SER A 111 0.58 4.52 -2.03
CA SER A 111 -0.37 3.45 -2.32
C SER A 111 0.04 2.22 -1.52
N TYR A 112 -0.90 1.64 -0.79
CA TYR A 112 -0.63 0.53 0.13
C TYR A 112 -1.83 -0.40 0.26
N SER A 113 -1.64 -1.50 0.92
CA SER A 113 -2.72 -2.45 1.23
C SER A 113 -2.59 -3.04 2.64
#